data_2592e0a562759cf09a27f4e99e133c1c
#
_entry.id   2592e0a562759cf09a27f4e99e133c1c
#
_cell.length_a   1.000
_cell.length_b   1.000
_cell.length_c   1.000
_cell.angle_alpha   90.00
_cell.angle_beta   90.00
_cell.angle_gamma   90.00
#
_symmetry.space_group_name_H-M   'P 1'
#
loop_
_entity.id
_entity.type
_entity.pdbx_description
1 polymer ?
#
loop_
_entity_poly.entity_id
_entity_poly.type
_entity_poly.pdbx_seq_one_letter_code
_entity_poly.pdbx_strand_id
1 'polypeptide(L)'
;MVSVTRRSLLLGVGTSAAAAAALALGGCSLGQAPTRIRMACGEQGGTYVQFGELLRDALTRAGTTGLEVVTTGGSVANLELLKHRDAELAIVLADAAATDAQNKVAIGRVYQNYLQCFVRRGGPIGGLEDFPGRRISIGAPQSGAALTARRVLTALGLLDGADAVEVSELYLDEAMTALETNAVDAIFWSGGLPLPAVQSLETEVELVDLTSALPALEVDHPGMYTLAAVPASTYGSAESVRAIGVSNYLLARPDLPDDVAEALVDVLIGDAAQLVPEGSLGVQYLTASNLIDTSPIALHPAAQRRYRQLYG
;
A
#
# COMPACT_ATOMS: atom_id res chain seq x y z
N MET A 1 -56.87 -12.81 59.54
CA MET A 1 -55.97 -11.65 59.78
C MET A 1 -54.62 -12.21 60.23
N VAL A 2 -53.60 -12.20 59.36
CA VAL A 2 -52.26 -12.68 59.66
C VAL A 2 -51.45 -11.49 60.15
N SER A 3 -50.97 -11.53 61.41
CA SER A 3 -50.15 -10.44 61.98
C SER A 3 -48.70 -10.58 61.50
N VAL A 4 -48.24 -9.63 60.73
CA VAL A 4 -46.84 -9.53 60.33
C VAL A 4 -46.04 -8.86 61.46
N THR A 5 -45.08 -9.58 62.06
CA THR A 5 -44.25 -9.07 63.14
C THR A 5 -43.06 -8.25 62.56
N ARG A 6 -42.61 -7.21 63.36
CA ARG A 6 -41.49 -6.32 62.98
C ARG A 6 -40.17 -7.04 62.62
N ARG A 7 -39.98 -8.30 63.06
CA ARG A 7 -38.82 -9.14 62.75
C ARG A 7 -38.82 -9.68 61.31
N SER A 8 -39.97 -9.89 60.69
CA SER A 8 -40.10 -10.35 59.30
C SER A 8 -39.80 -9.23 58.30
N LEU A 9 -39.98 -7.96 58.69
CA LEU A 9 -39.70 -6.82 57.81
C LEU A 9 -38.18 -6.52 57.68
N LEU A 10 -37.40 -6.79 58.76
CA LEU A 10 -35.95 -6.56 58.75
C LEU A 10 -35.15 -7.65 58.01
N LEU A 11 -35.67 -8.85 57.91
CA LEU A 11 -35.02 -9.91 57.10
C LEU A 11 -35.27 -9.77 55.60
N GLY A 12 -36.38 -9.15 55.18
CA GLY A 12 -36.70 -8.93 53.77
C GLY A 12 -35.88 -7.78 53.13
N VAL A 13 -35.43 -6.79 53.89
CA VAL A 13 -34.65 -5.66 53.39
C VAL A 13 -33.16 -6.02 53.22
N GLY A 14 -32.64 -6.95 54.07
CA GLY A 14 -31.24 -7.37 54.00
C GLY A 14 -30.90 -8.22 52.75
N THR A 15 -31.84 -9.02 52.29
CA THR A 15 -31.64 -9.91 51.11
C THR A 15 -31.75 -9.15 49.77
N SER A 16 -32.54 -8.09 49.73
CA SER A 16 -32.67 -7.24 48.56
C SER A 16 -31.45 -6.35 48.31
N ALA A 17 -30.75 -5.91 49.36
CA ALA A 17 -29.53 -5.09 49.26
C ALA A 17 -28.31 -5.92 48.84
N ALA A 18 -28.22 -7.20 49.24
CA ALA A 18 -27.15 -8.11 48.84
C ALA A 18 -27.25 -8.52 47.35
N ALA A 19 -28.49 -8.70 46.82
CA ALA A 19 -28.73 -9.02 45.43
C ALA A 19 -28.42 -7.81 44.49
N ALA A 20 -28.69 -6.57 44.94
CA ALA A 20 -28.35 -5.36 44.19
C ALA A 20 -26.82 -5.08 44.14
N ALA A 21 -26.10 -5.40 45.23
CA ALA A 21 -24.64 -5.28 45.27
C ALA A 21 -23.92 -6.35 44.42
N ALA A 22 -24.47 -7.56 44.29
CA ALA A 22 -23.91 -8.61 43.40
C ALA A 22 -24.09 -8.30 41.91
N LEU A 23 -25.14 -7.54 41.53
CA LEU A 23 -25.36 -7.09 40.16
C LEU A 23 -24.46 -5.90 39.78
N ALA A 24 -24.00 -5.12 40.73
CA ALA A 24 -23.09 -3.99 40.51
C ALA A 24 -21.62 -4.42 40.35
N LEU A 25 -21.24 -5.61 40.82
CA LEU A 25 -19.89 -6.19 40.67
C LEU A 25 -19.74 -7.12 39.44
N GLY A 26 -20.85 -7.45 38.80
CA GLY A 26 -20.90 -8.21 37.57
C GLY A 26 -20.95 -7.32 36.32
N GLY A 27 -20.33 -6.13 36.36
CA GLY A 27 -20.05 -5.34 35.17
C GLY A 27 -19.13 -6.14 34.28
N CYS A 28 -19.70 -7.04 33.45
CA CYS A 28 -19.03 -7.47 32.24
C CYS A 28 -18.61 -6.18 31.54
N SER A 29 -17.31 -5.91 31.49
CA SER A 29 -16.78 -5.02 30.46
C SER A 29 -17.28 -5.63 29.14
N LEU A 30 -18.37 -5.08 28.61
CA LEU A 30 -18.70 -5.29 27.20
C LEU A 30 -17.43 -4.85 26.50
N GLY A 31 -16.63 -5.83 26.05
CA GLY A 31 -15.42 -5.57 25.31
C GLY A 31 -15.81 -4.54 24.25
N GLN A 32 -15.18 -3.39 24.29
CA GLN A 32 -15.36 -2.38 23.26
C GLN A 32 -15.18 -3.10 21.92
N ALA A 33 -16.16 -2.99 21.03
CA ALA A 33 -16.01 -3.57 19.71
C ALA A 33 -14.67 -3.05 19.12
N PRO A 34 -13.85 -3.93 18.52
CA PRO A 34 -12.56 -3.51 18.03
C PRO A 34 -12.73 -2.30 17.12
N THR A 35 -11.87 -1.31 17.31
CA THR A 35 -11.85 -0.12 16.45
C THR A 35 -11.76 -0.58 15.00
N ARG A 36 -12.68 -0.13 14.16
CA ARG A 36 -12.65 -0.43 12.72
C ARG A 36 -12.08 0.76 11.99
N ILE A 37 -11.03 0.52 11.18
CA ILE A 37 -10.36 1.52 10.37
C ILE A 37 -10.40 1.13 8.90
N ARG A 38 -10.34 2.11 8.01
CA ARG A 38 -10.33 1.94 6.56
C ARG A 38 -8.93 2.19 6.02
N MET A 39 -8.46 1.30 5.14
CA MET A 39 -7.18 1.43 4.45
C MET A 39 -7.42 1.59 2.95
N ALA A 40 -7.04 2.73 2.42
CA ALA A 40 -7.01 2.97 0.99
C ALA A 40 -5.86 2.20 0.35
N CYS A 41 -6.16 1.36 -0.63
CA CYS A 41 -5.22 0.46 -1.28
C CYS A 41 -5.04 0.83 -2.76
N GLY A 42 -5.56 0.05 -3.67
CA GLY A 42 -5.41 0.23 -5.10
C GLY A 42 -6.42 -0.62 -5.87
N GLU A 43 -6.11 -0.95 -7.09
CA GLU A 43 -6.98 -1.76 -7.92
C GLU A 43 -7.09 -3.20 -7.41
N GLN A 44 -8.25 -3.81 -7.65
CA GLN A 44 -8.46 -5.22 -7.37
C GLN A 44 -7.43 -6.09 -8.12
N GLY A 45 -6.86 -7.08 -7.44
CA GLY A 45 -5.78 -7.92 -7.97
C GLY A 45 -4.38 -7.27 -7.93
N GLY A 46 -4.27 -5.99 -7.58
CA GLY A 46 -3.00 -5.30 -7.41
C GLY A 46 -2.32 -5.61 -6.08
N THR A 47 -1.02 -5.35 -6.01
CA THR A 47 -0.17 -5.63 -4.82
C THR A 47 -0.65 -4.90 -3.56
N TYR A 48 -1.24 -3.71 -3.70
CA TYR A 48 -1.76 -2.93 -2.58
C TYR A 48 -2.95 -3.61 -1.89
N VAL A 49 -3.89 -4.14 -2.68
CA VAL A 49 -5.03 -4.87 -2.14
C VAL A 49 -4.56 -6.16 -1.48
N GLN A 50 -3.65 -6.92 -2.12
CA GLN A 50 -3.07 -8.14 -1.54
C GLN A 50 -2.42 -7.86 -0.18
N PHE A 51 -1.58 -6.81 -0.07
CA PHE A 51 -0.97 -6.41 1.19
C PHE A 51 -2.02 -6.00 2.23
N GLY A 52 -3.03 -5.22 1.84
CA GLY A 52 -4.13 -4.79 2.72
C GLY A 52 -4.91 -5.99 3.28
N GLU A 53 -5.16 -7.01 2.47
CA GLU A 53 -5.84 -8.23 2.89
C GLU A 53 -5.00 -9.05 3.87
N LEU A 54 -3.70 -9.22 3.60
CA LEU A 54 -2.77 -9.88 4.52
C LEU A 54 -2.67 -9.13 5.86
N LEU A 55 -2.61 -7.80 5.84
CA LEU A 55 -2.59 -6.97 7.03
C LEU A 55 -3.91 -7.08 7.81
N ARG A 56 -5.06 -7.07 7.14
CA ARG A 56 -6.38 -7.31 7.76
C ARG A 56 -6.41 -8.65 8.51
N ASP A 57 -5.94 -9.69 7.85
CA ASP A 57 -5.95 -11.04 8.41
C ASP A 57 -4.99 -11.16 9.61
N ALA A 58 -3.83 -10.50 9.56
CA ALA A 58 -2.89 -10.43 10.66
C ALA A 58 -3.47 -9.66 11.87
N LEU A 59 -4.07 -8.49 11.65
CA LEU A 59 -4.76 -7.73 12.71
C LEU A 59 -5.93 -8.50 13.32
N THR A 60 -6.67 -9.25 12.51
CA THR A 60 -7.76 -10.12 12.97
C THR A 60 -7.24 -11.25 13.87
N ARG A 61 -6.13 -11.90 13.50
CA ARG A 61 -5.48 -12.92 14.34
C ARG A 61 -4.97 -12.34 15.66
N ALA A 62 -4.43 -11.12 15.61
CA ALA A 62 -3.97 -10.41 16.80
C ALA A 62 -5.14 -9.96 17.72
N GLY A 63 -6.38 -9.93 17.21
CA GLY A 63 -7.56 -9.54 17.99
C GLY A 63 -7.58 -8.06 18.40
N THR A 64 -6.90 -7.19 17.65
CA THR A 64 -6.68 -5.79 18.04
C THR A 64 -7.61 -4.81 17.33
N THR A 65 -7.53 -4.72 16.01
CA THR A 65 -8.21 -3.70 15.20
C THR A 65 -8.85 -4.34 13.97
N GLY A 66 -10.09 -3.96 13.65
CA GLY A 66 -10.73 -4.34 12.41
C GLY A 66 -10.23 -3.48 11.25
N LEU A 67 -9.83 -4.09 10.14
CA LEU A 67 -9.38 -3.39 8.93
C LEU A 67 -10.34 -3.62 7.77
N GLU A 68 -10.78 -2.54 7.14
CA GLU A 68 -11.52 -2.55 5.88
C GLU A 68 -10.59 -2.13 4.74
N VAL A 69 -10.39 -3.02 3.76
CA VAL A 69 -9.60 -2.74 2.56
C VAL A 69 -10.49 -2.03 1.54
N VAL A 70 -10.08 -0.83 1.12
CA VAL A 70 -10.81 0.01 0.17
C VAL A 70 -10.06 0.03 -1.15
N THR A 71 -10.71 -0.39 -2.23
CA THR A 71 -10.17 -0.31 -3.59
C THR A 71 -10.22 1.11 -4.13
N THR A 72 -9.16 1.52 -4.84
CA THR A 72 -8.99 2.87 -5.40
C THR A 72 -8.19 2.81 -6.71
N GLY A 73 -7.91 3.95 -7.33
CA GLY A 73 -6.97 4.05 -8.45
C GLY A 73 -5.50 3.93 -8.05
N GLY A 74 -5.16 4.02 -6.76
CA GLY A 74 -3.78 3.89 -6.25
C GLY A 74 -3.30 5.11 -5.45
N SER A 75 -2.00 5.36 -5.45
CA SER A 75 -1.32 6.26 -4.49
C SER A 75 -1.90 7.67 -4.41
N VAL A 76 -2.23 8.30 -5.53
CA VAL A 76 -2.76 9.67 -5.55
C VAL A 76 -4.19 9.70 -5.00
N ALA A 77 -5.04 8.75 -5.43
CA ALA A 77 -6.38 8.60 -4.89
C ALA A 77 -6.36 8.26 -3.38
N ASN A 78 -5.41 7.45 -2.94
CA ASN A 78 -5.23 7.09 -1.53
C ASN A 78 -4.90 8.30 -0.66
N LEU A 79 -4.04 9.20 -1.15
CA LEU A 79 -3.70 10.45 -0.47
C LEU A 79 -4.92 11.36 -0.33
N GLU A 80 -5.77 11.43 -1.36
CA GLU A 80 -7.01 12.22 -1.28
C GLU A 80 -7.99 11.65 -0.24
N LEU A 81 -8.14 10.30 -0.15
CA LEU A 81 -8.98 9.68 0.88
C LEU A 81 -8.45 9.95 2.31
N LEU A 82 -7.12 9.93 2.53
CA LEU A 82 -6.54 10.35 3.82
C LEU A 82 -6.86 11.80 4.14
N LYS A 83 -6.65 12.69 3.17
CA LYS A 83 -6.87 14.14 3.30
C LYS A 83 -8.32 14.49 3.60
N HIS A 84 -9.27 13.84 2.92
CA HIS A 84 -10.70 14.03 3.12
C HIS A 84 -11.27 13.26 4.32
N ARG A 85 -10.42 12.52 5.04
CA ARG A 85 -10.79 11.72 6.22
C ARG A 85 -11.73 10.55 5.88
N ASP A 86 -11.70 10.09 4.64
CA ASP A 86 -12.46 8.94 4.15
C ASP A 86 -11.72 7.61 4.36
N ALA A 87 -10.45 7.66 4.79
CA ALA A 87 -9.66 6.53 5.25
C ALA A 87 -8.75 6.95 6.41
N GLU A 88 -8.42 6.01 7.30
CA GLU A 88 -7.47 6.21 8.40
C GLU A 88 -6.04 5.84 7.98
N LEU A 89 -5.92 4.88 7.08
CA LEU A 89 -4.66 4.36 6.54
C LEU A 89 -4.67 4.43 5.01
N ALA A 90 -3.47 4.49 4.44
CA ALA A 90 -3.25 4.38 3.01
C ALA A 90 -1.90 3.74 2.71
N ILE A 91 -1.84 2.91 1.66
CA ILE A 91 -0.57 2.49 1.10
C ILE A 91 -0.25 3.36 -0.11
N VAL A 92 0.97 3.89 -0.16
CA VAL A 92 1.36 4.96 -1.10
C VAL A 92 2.81 4.79 -1.51
N LEU A 93 3.14 5.00 -2.78
CA LEU A 93 4.52 5.13 -3.23
C LEU A 93 5.19 6.33 -2.56
N ALA A 94 6.46 6.18 -2.18
CA ALA A 94 7.25 7.20 -1.49
C ALA A 94 7.31 8.52 -2.29
N ASP A 95 7.45 8.44 -3.59
CA ASP A 95 7.51 9.59 -4.48
C ASP A 95 6.16 10.35 -4.55
N ALA A 96 5.03 9.64 -4.50
CA ALA A 96 3.71 10.25 -4.39
C ALA A 96 3.51 10.85 -2.99
N ALA A 97 3.94 10.16 -1.93
CA ALA A 97 3.87 10.67 -0.57
C ALA A 97 4.65 11.98 -0.40
N ALA A 98 5.79 12.14 -1.08
CA ALA A 98 6.65 13.31 -1.01
C ALA A 98 6.07 14.56 -1.69
N THR A 99 5.06 14.45 -2.56
CA THR A 99 4.46 15.62 -3.25
C THR A 99 3.80 16.61 -2.30
N ASP A 100 3.24 16.11 -1.19
CA ASP A 100 2.70 16.92 -0.09
C ASP A 100 2.96 16.18 1.22
N ALA A 101 4.00 16.55 1.95
CA ALA A 101 4.38 15.88 3.20
C ALA A 101 3.50 16.27 4.41
N GLN A 102 2.55 17.20 4.26
CA GLN A 102 1.71 17.67 5.34
C GLN A 102 0.50 16.78 5.59
N ASN A 103 -0.08 16.88 6.79
CA ASN A 103 -1.32 16.23 7.19
C ASN A 103 -1.34 14.70 7.11
N LYS A 104 -0.17 14.05 7.09
CA LYS A 104 -0.02 12.61 7.17
C LYS A 104 1.25 12.23 7.93
N VAL A 105 1.26 11.03 8.46
CA VAL A 105 2.39 10.41 9.16
C VAL A 105 2.57 8.99 8.64
N ALA A 106 3.75 8.41 8.81
CA ALA A 106 4.01 7.04 8.40
C ALA A 106 3.91 6.07 9.59
N ILE A 107 3.32 4.91 9.36
CA ILE A 107 3.48 3.76 10.24
C ILE A 107 4.80 3.06 9.90
N GLY A 108 5.14 2.91 8.61
CA GLY A 108 6.42 2.37 8.19
C GLY A 108 6.59 2.26 6.68
N ARG A 109 7.83 1.99 6.26
CA ARG A 109 8.18 1.58 4.89
C ARG A 109 8.04 0.06 4.78
N VAL A 110 7.13 -0.43 3.94
CA VAL A 110 6.72 -1.83 4.01
C VAL A 110 7.36 -2.72 2.94
N TYR A 111 7.35 -2.34 1.68
CA TYR A 111 7.97 -3.08 0.59
C TYR A 111 8.29 -2.18 -0.61
N GLN A 112 8.97 -2.74 -1.61
CA GLN A 112 9.31 -2.04 -2.84
C GLN A 112 8.37 -2.43 -3.97
N ASN A 113 7.83 -1.44 -4.67
CA ASN A 113 7.27 -1.62 -6.01
C ASN A 113 8.34 -1.42 -7.07
N TYR A 114 8.07 -2.00 -8.22
CA TYR A 114 8.89 -1.91 -9.42
C TYR A 114 8.07 -1.24 -10.51
N LEU A 115 8.51 -0.06 -10.96
CA LEU A 115 8.00 0.50 -12.20
C LEU A 115 8.59 -0.32 -13.34
N GLN A 116 7.74 -1.01 -14.04
CA GLN A 116 8.06 -1.89 -15.16
C GLN A 116 7.46 -1.30 -16.42
N CYS A 117 8.15 -1.44 -17.56
CA CYS A 117 7.61 -1.06 -18.85
C CYS A 117 7.53 -2.29 -19.73
N PHE A 118 6.32 -2.68 -20.11
CA PHE A 118 6.02 -3.85 -20.92
C PHE A 118 5.76 -3.44 -22.37
N VAL A 119 6.37 -4.16 -23.29
CA VAL A 119 6.14 -4.05 -24.73
C VAL A 119 5.88 -5.44 -25.32
N ARG A 120 5.27 -5.49 -26.49
CA ARG A 120 5.12 -6.79 -27.20
C ARG A 120 6.48 -7.28 -27.67
N ARG A 121 6.77 -8.56 -27.48
CA ARG A 121 8.00 -9.19 -27.96
C ARG A 121 8.07 -9.11 -29.47
N GLY A 122 9.23 -8.67 -30.00
CA GLY A 122 9.42 -8.47 -31.45
C GLY A 122 8.56 -7.36 -32.03
N GLY A 123 7.98 -6.50 -31.19
CA GLY A 123 7.26 -5.29 -31.59
C GLY A 123 8.19 -4.17 -32.03
N PRO A 124 7.66 -2.95 -32.21
CA PRO A 124 8.43 -1.81 -32.72
C PRO A 124 9.29 -1.11 -31.67
N ILE A 125 9.27 -1.55 -30.42
CA ILE A 125 10.01 -0.96 -29.30
C ILE A 125 10.98 -2.00 -28.75
N GLY A 126 12.28 -1.73 -28.85
CA GLY A 126 13.34 -2.50 -28.22
C GLY A 126 14.00 -1.77 -27.03
N GLY A 127 13.83 -0.45 -26.95
CA GLY A 127 14.39 0.39 -25.90
C GLY A 127 13.68 1.73 -25.79
N LEU A 128 14.12 2.58 -24.84
CA LEU A 128 13.53 3.90 -24.61
C LEU A 128 13.75 4.87 -25.79
N GLU A 129 14.76 4.61 -26.60
CA GLU A 129 15.05 5.38 -27.84
C GLU A 129 13.97 5.22 -28.92
N ASP A 130 13.16 4.18 -28.86
CA ASP A 130 12.07 3.92 -29.80
C ASP A 130 10.73 4.54 -29.37
N PHE A 131 10.69 5.24 -28.21
CA PHE A 131 9.46 5.81 -27.65
C PHE A 131 8.90 7.02 -28.39
N PRO A 132 9.72 7.90 -29.03
CA PRO A 132 9.19 9.07 -29.75
C PRO A 132 7.99 8.73 -30.65
N GLY A 133 6.86 9.45 -30.46
CA GLY A 133 5.63 9.28 -31.22
C GLY A 133 4.83 7.99 -30.92
N ARG A 134 5.20 7.21 -29.89
CA ARG A 134 4.49 5.98 -29.52
C ARG A 134 3.30 6.25 -28.58
N ARG A 135 2.34 5.33 -28.61
CA ARG A 135 1.16 5.32 -27.74
C ARG A 135 1.52 4.52 -26.48
N ILE A 136 1.47 5.19 -25.34
CA ILE A 136 1.95 4.62 -24.08
C ILE A 136 0.87 4.75 -23.01
N SER A 137 0.50 3.64 -22.39
CA SER A 137 -0.29 3.65 -21.15
C SER A 137 0.65 3.79 -19.96
N ILE A 138 0.37 4.75 -19.07
CA ILE A 138 1.20 5.05 -17.91
C ILE A 138 0.63 4.52 -16.59
N GLY A 139 -0.44 3.72 -16.63
CA GLY A 139 -1.16 3.21 -15.47
C GLY A 139 -2.50 3.88 -15.27
N ALA A 140 -3.24 3.48 -14.23
CA ALA A 140 -4.58 3.98 -13.96
C ALA A 140 -4.60 5.48 -13.61
N PRO A 141 -5.73 6.17 -13.86
CA PRO A 141 -5.94 7.52 -13.39
C PRO A 141 -5.70 7.63 -11.87
N GLN A 142 -5.02 8.69 -11.46
CA GLN A 142 -4.67 8.93 -10.04
C GLN A 142 -3.85 7.82 -9.37
N SER A 143 -3.17 6.98 -10.15
CA SER A 143 -2.25 5.98 -9.63
C SER A 143 -0.84 6.54 -9.36
N GLY A 144 -0.10 5.87 -8.48
CA GLY A 144 1.33 6.12 -8.31
C GLY A 144 2.12 5.71 -9.55
N ALA A 145 1.68 4.67 -10.27
CA ALA A 145 2.29 4.26 -11.54
C ALA A 145 2.26 5.39 -12.56
N ALA A 146 1.09 6.03 -12.76
CA ALA A 146 0.95 7.16 -13.67
C ALA A 146 1.86 8.35 -13.28
N LEU A 147 1.94 8.65 -11.99
CA LEU A 147 2.83 9.71 -11.49
C LEU A 147 4.30 9.39 -11.78
N THR A 148 4.77 8.20 -11.41
CA THR A 148 6.18 7.81 -11.60
C THR A 148 6.53 7.67 -13.08
N ALA A 149 5.66 7.05 -13.90
CA ALA A 149 5.88 6.94 -15.34
C ALA A 149 5.95 8.31 -16.03
N ARG A 150 5.08 9.24 -15.63
CA ARG A 150 5.11 10.62 -16.14
C ARG A 150 6.43 11.33 -15.82
N ARG A 151 6.99 11.12 -14.62
CA ARG A 151 8.33 11.62 -14.24
C ARG A 151 9.43 10.98 -15.08
N VAL A 152 9.37 9.69 -15.34
CA VAL A 152 10.31 9.01 -16.26
C VAL A 152 10.25 9.63 -17.65
N LEU A 153 9.05 9.78 -18.21
CA LEU A 153 8.87 10.37 -19.54
C LEU A 153 9.32 11.85 -19.58
N THR A 154 9.09 12.60 -18.50
CA THR A 154 9.61 13.98 -18.37
C THR A 154 11.14 14.00 -18.34
N ALA A 155 11.75 13.14 -17.52
CA ALA A 155 13.21 13.03 -17.41
C ALA A 155 13.91 12.67 -18.74
N LEU A 156 13.19 11.97 -19.62
CA LEU A 156 13.63 11.60 -20.96
C LEU A 156 13.27 12.65 -22.04
N GLY A 157 12.54 13.73 -21.68
CA GLY A 157 12.11 14.75 -22.64
C GLY A 157 11.04 14.25 -23.64
N LEU A 158 10.25 13.24 -23.28
CA LEU A 158 9.33 12.55 -24.19
C LEU A 158 7.88 13.07 -24.11
N LEU A 159 7.58 14.04 -23.23
CA LEU A 159 6.22 14.58 -23.10
C LEU A 159 5.95 15.83 -23.96
N ASP A 160 6.99 16.45 -24.49
CA ASP A 160 6.89 17.70 -25.23
C ASP A 160 7.57 17.58 -26.61
N GLY A 161 7.16 18.43 -27.56
CA GLY A 161 7.77 18.51 -28.89
C GLY A 161 6.98 17.73 -29.96
N ALA A 162 7.59 17.65 -31.17
CA ALA A 162 6.93 17.05 -32.33
C ALA A 162 6.84 15.53 -32.24
N ASP A 163 7.76 14.92 -31.52
CA ASP A 163 7.87 13.48 -31.35
C ASP A 163 7.43 13.02 -29.94
N ALA A 164 6.62 13.86 -29.26
CA ALA A 164 6.07 13.51 -27.95
C ALA A 164 5.27 12.20 -28.02
N VAL A 165 5.33 11.41 -26.94
CA VAL A 165 4.53 10.21 -26.82
C VAL A 165 3.05 10.55 -26.63
N GLU A 166 2.17 9.70 -27.17
CA GLU A 166 0.73 9.78 -26.89
C GLU A 166 0.41 9.03 -25.59
N VAL A 167 0.14 9.78 -24.52
CA VAL A 167 -0.08 9.22 -23.20
C VAL A 167 -1.56 8.89 -22.97
N SER A 168 -1.84 7.68 -22.48
CA SER A 168 -3.13 7.27 -21.95
C SER A 168 -3.00 6.79 -20.50
N GLU A 169 -4.08 6.95 -19.72
CA GLU A 169 -4.21 6.41 -18.36
C GLU A 169 -5.29 5.33 -18.40
N LEU A 170 -4.89 4.07 -18.25
CA LEU A 170 -5.76 2.90 -18.34
C LEU A 170 -5.62 2.05 -17.07
N TYR A 171 -6.72 1.48 -16.61
CA TYR A 171 -6.71 0.44 -15.58
C TYR A 171 -5.99 -0.81 -16.09
N LEU A 172 -5.53 -1.66 -15.18
CA LEU A 172 -4.63 -2.78 -15.52
C LEU A 172 -5.18 -3.66 -16.64
N ASP A 173 -6.42 -4.13 -16.51
CA ASP A 173 -7.04 -5.02 -17.48
C ASP A 173 -7.26 -4.32 -18.84
N GLU A 174 -7.62 -3.03 -18.82
CA GLU A 174 -7.76 -2.21 -20.04
C GLU A 174 -6.40 -2.03 -20.73
N ALA A 175 -5.34 -1.73 -19.94
CA ALA A 175 -3.98 -1.57 -20.46
C ALA A 175 -3.46 -2.87 -21.10
N MET A 176 -3.67 -4.01 -20.44
CA MET A 176 -3.29 -5.32 -20.97
C MET A 176 -4.01 -5.61 -22.28
N THR A 177 -5.33 -5.42 -22.34
CA THR A 177 -6.13 -5.56 -23.56
C THR A 177 -5.65 -4.61 -24.67
N ALA A 178 -5.34 -3.36 -24.32
CA ALA A 178 -4.83 -2.37 -25.28
C ALA A 178 -3.47 -2.76 -25.86
N LEU A 179 -2.60 -3.40 -25.08
CA LEU A 179 -1.32 -3.92 -25.56
C LEU A 179 -1.53 -5.10 -26.52
N GLU A 180 -2.40 -6.07 -26.19
CA GLU A 180 -2.72 -7.23 -27.02
C GLU A 180 -3.35 -6.82 -28.36
N THR A 181 -4.27 -5.85 -28.35
CA THR A 181 -4.97 -5.38 -29.56
C THR A 181 -4.19 -4.32 -30.37
N ASN A 182 -2.95 -4.01 -29.98
CA ASN A 182 -2.15 -2.93 -30.58
C ASN A 182 -2.76 -1.52 -30.47
N ALA A 183 -3.64 -1.27 -29.48
CA ALA A 183 -4.15 0.06 -29.20
C ALA A 183 -3.09 0.93 -28.51
N VAL A 184 -2.19 0.31 -27.73
CA VAL A 184 -0.96 0.95 -27.20
C VAL A 184 0.27 0.15 -27.58
N ASP A 185 1.42 0.81 -27.58
CA ASP A 185 2.71 0.21 -27.97
C ASP A 185 3.52 -0.21 -26.74
N ALA A 186 3.34 0.48 -25.60
CA ALA A 186 3.95 0.15 -24.32
C ALA A 186 3.00 0.42 -23.14
N ILE A 187 3.25 -0.26 -22.02
CA ILE A 187 2.53 -0.08 -20.76
C ILE A 187 3.55 0.13 -19.65
N PHE A 188 3.44 1.22 -18.92
CA PHE A 188 4.07 1.36 -17.60
C PHE A 188 3.14 0.84 -16.52
N TRP A 189 3.68 0.06 -15.60
CA TRP A 189 2.97 -0.40 -14.42
C TRP A 189 3.90 -0.46 -13.19
N SER A 190 3.39 -0.02 -12.04
CA SER A 190 4.12 -0.10 -10.77
C SER A 190 3.46 -1.14 -9.86
N GLY A 191 4.19 -2.19 -9.54
CA GLY A 191 3.69 -3.28 -8.70
C GLY A 191 4.79 -4.16 -8.14
N GLY A 192 4.39 -5.25 -7.50
CA GLY A 192 5.29 -6.31 -7.05
C GLY A 192 5.87 -7.13 -8.21
N LEU A 193 6.69 -8.12 -7.88
CA LEU A 193 7.25 -9.09 -8.82
C LEU A 193 6.84 -10.51 -8.40
N PRO A 194 6.38 -11.36 -9.32
CA PRO A 194 5.87 -11.01 -10.66
C PRO A 194 4.53 -10.27 -10.58
N LEU A 195 4.11 -9.65 -11.68
CA LEU A 195 2.76 -9.10 -11.84
C LEU A 195 1.86 -10.18 -12.45
N PRO A 196 0.85 -10.70 -11.71
CA PRO A 196 0.05 -11.85 -12.17
C PRO A 196 -0.70 -11.58 -13.48
N ALA A 197 -1.20 -10.37 -13.69
CA ALA A 197 -1.90 -9.99 -14.90
C ALA A 197 -1.05 -10.14 -16.17
N VAL A 198 0.27 -9.90 -16.07
CA VAL A 198 1.19 -10.10 -17.22
C VAL A 198 1.39 -11.58 -17.52
N GLN A 199 1.40 -12.42 -16.48
CA GLN A 199 1.58 -13.87 -16.66
C GLN A 199 0.38 -14.55 -17.35
N SER A 200 -0.79 -13.90 -17.33
CA SER A 200 -2.03 -14.39 -17.97
C SER A 200 -2.25 -13.88 -19.39
N LEU A 201 -1.36 -13.02 -19.92
CA LEU A 201 -1.46 -12.52 -21.27
C LEU A 201 -1.25 -13.65 -22.31
N GLU A 202 -2.04 -13.62 -23.38
CA GLU A 202 -1.82 -14.50 -24.56
C GLU A 202 -0.66 -14.00 -25.44
N THR A 203 -0.42 -12.69 -25.42
CA THR A 203 0.67 -12.04 -26.15
C THR A 203 1.98 -12.13 -25.36
N GLU A 204 3.04 -12.61 -25.99
CA GLU A 204 4.37 -12.57 -25.40
C GLU A 204 4.84 -11.12 -25.23
N VAL A 205 5.28 -10.79 -24.02
CA VAL A 205 5.80 -9.46 -23.68
C VAL A 205 7.27 -9.53 -23.30
N GLU A 206 7.92 -8.38 -23.37
CA GLU A 206 9.26 -8.15 -22.84
C GLU A 206 9.31 -6.83 -22.10
N LEU A 207 10.31 -6.69 -21.23
CA LEU A 207 10.53 -5.49 -20.44
C LEU A 207 11.53 -4.57 -21.13
N VAL A 208 11.26 -3.27 -21.08
CA VAL A 208 12.21 -2.22 -21.47
C VAL A 208 13.07 -1.85 -20.27
N ASP A 209 14.39 -1.75 -20.46
CA ASP A 209 15.34 -1.26 -19.46
C ASP A 209 15.13 0.23 -19.22
N LEU A 210 14.87 0.60 -17.96
CA LEU A 210 14.58 1.99 -17.56
C LEU A 210 15.79 2.73 -16.97
N THR A 211 16.99 2.14 -17.02
CA THR A 211 18.19 2.66 -16.33
C THR A 211 18.55 4.09 -16.77
N SER A 212 18.38 4.41 -18.06
CA SER A 212 18.79 5.72 -18.61
C SER A 212 18.00 6.90 -18.04
N ALA A 213 16.81 6.67 -17.44
CA ALA A 213 16.03 7.71 -16.80
C ALA A 213 16.52 8.05 -15.37
N LEU A 214 17.21 7.12 -14.69
CA LEU A 214 17.59 7.28 -13.28
C LEU A 214 18.46 8.52 -12.97
N PRO A 215 19.49 8.88 -13.76
CA PRO A 215 20.31 10.04 -13.44
C PRO A 215 19.51 11.35 -13.37
N ALA A 216 18.56 11.55 -14.28
CA ALA A 216 17.71 12.75 -14.27
C ALA A 216 16.68 12.70 -13.14
N LEU A 217 16.10 11.54 -12.89
CA LEU A 217 15.19 11.34 -11.75
C LEU A 217 15.85 11.60 -10.40
N GLU A 218 17.13 11.22 -10.23
CA GLU A 218 17.87 11.47 -9.00
C GLU A 218 18.17 12.96 -8.77
N VAL A 219 18.32 13.75 -9.84
CA VAL A 219 18.48 15.20 -9.75
C VAL A 219 17.19 15.87 -9.28
N ASP A 220 16.06 15.48 -9.86
CA ASP A 220 14.77 16.13 -9.59
C ASP A 220 14.08 15.59 -8.33
N HIS A 221 14.36 14.31 -7.97
CA HIS A 221 13.72 13.59 -6.86
C HIS A 221 14.75 12.77 -6.06
N PRO A 222 15.70 13.42 -5.38
CA PRO A 222 16.82 12.72 -4.73
C PRO A 222 16.37 11.67 -3.73
N GLY A 223 16.94 10.45 -3.84
CA GLY A 223 16.68 9.34 -2.93
C GLY A 223 15.30 8.68 -3.02
N MET A 224 14.46 9.08 -3.99
CA MET A 224 13.11 8.50 -4.15
C MET A 224 13.12 7.21 -4.96
N TYR A 225 14.11 7.03 -5.83
CA TYR A 225 14.19 5.94 -6.80
C TYR A 225 15.44 5.12 -6.61
N THR A 226 15.33 3.83 -6.84
CA THR A 226 16.47 2.90 -6.80
C THR A 226 16.55 2.09 -8.08
N LEU A 227 17.77 1.73 -8.47
CA LEU A 227 17.94 0.73 -9.51
C LEU A 227 17.50 -0.62 -8.96
N ALA A 228 16.54 -1.24 -9.64
CA ALA A 228 16.02 -2.55 -9.29
C ALA A 228 16.22 -3.52 -10.45
N ALA A 229 16.26 -4.82 -10.18
CA ALA A 229 16.35 -5.86 -11.19
C ALA A 229 15.10 -6.73 -11.16
N VAL A 230 14.49 -6.95 -12.30
CA VAL A 230 13.52 -8.02 -12.53
C VAL A 230 14.32 -9.26 -12.91
N PRO A 231 14.28 -10.34 -12.12
CA PRO A 231 15.06 -11.55 -12.39
C PRO A 231 14.76 -12.16 -13.76
N ALA A 232 15.75 -12.82 -14.35
CA ALA A 232 15.55 -13.64 -15.54
C ALA A 232 14.38 -14.63 -15.33
N SER A 233 13.70 -14.96 -16.39
CA SER A 233 12.55 -15.87 -16.43
C SER A 233 11.27 -15.36 -15.76
N THR A 234 11.27 -14.20 -15.11
CA THR A 234 10.05 -13.65 -14.45
C THR A 234 8.90 -13.50 -15.46
N TYR A 235 9.17 -13.03 -16.67
CA TYR A 235 8.21 -12.90 -17.77
C TYR A 235 8.74 -13.56 -19.06
N GLY A 236 9.46 -14.68 -18.92
CA GLY A 236 10.00 -15.41 -20.04
C GLY A 236 11.25 -14.76 -20.68
N SER A 237 11.86 -13.74 -20.08
CA SER A 237 13.10 -13.16 -20.56
C SER A 237 14.31 -14.06 -20.26
N ALA A 238 15.29 -14.14 -21.14
CA ALA A 238 16.51 -14.92 -20.93
C ALA A 238 17.45 -14.28 -19.88
N GLU A 239 17.42 -12.96 -19.77
CA GLU A 239 18.27 -12.17 -18.89
C GLU A 239 17.46 -11.32 -17.91
N SER A 240 18.10 -10.85 -16.84
CA SER A 240 17.46 -9.89 -15.95
C SER A 240 17.36 -8.53 -16.63
N VAL A 241 16.24 -7.84 -16.40
CA VAL A 241 16.00 -6.49 -16.93
C VAL A 241 15.94 -5.51 -15.78
N ARG A 242 16.45 -4.30 -15.98
CA ARG A 242 16.46 -3.27 -14.94
C ARG A 242 15.19 -2.45 -14.96
N ALA A 243 14.66 -2.24 -13.77
CA ALA A 243 13.46 -1.45 -13.50
C ALA A 243 13.76 -0.36 -12.48
N ILE A 244 12.82 0.53 -12.27
CA ILE A 244 12.92 1.57 -11.22
C ILE A 244 12.17 1.07 -10.00
N GLY A 245 12.90 0.94 -8.88
CA GLY A 245 12.34 0.61 -7.58
C GLY A 245 11.82 1.85 -6.86
N VAL A 246 10.63 1.77 -6.28
CA VAL A 246 10.02 2.82 -5.45
C VAL A 246 9.50 2.20 -4.17
N SER A 247 9.89 2.74 -3.01
CA SER A 247 9.41 2.25 -1.72
C SER A 247 7.91 2.52 -1.55
N ASN A 248 7.22 1.65 -0.81
CA ASN A 248 5.85 1.87 -0.36
C ASN A 248 5.82 2.21 1.12
N TYR A 249 5.07 3.24 1.46
CA TYR A 249 4.80 3.65 2.83
C TYR A 249 3.37 3.28 3.23
N LEU A 250 3.24 2.66 4.40
CA LEU A 250 1.96 2.60 5.10
C LEU A 250 1.79 3.93 5.84
N LEU A 251 0.93 4.78 5.30
CA LEU A 251 0.63 6.10 5.85
C LEU A 251 -0.63 6.06 6.70
N ALA A 252 -0.70 7.00 7.64
CA ALA A 252 -1.85 7.21 8.51
C ALA A 252 -2.19 8.70 8.60
N ARG A 253 -3.41 9.00 9.01
CA ARG A 253 -3.77 10.33 9.50
C ARG A 253 -3.05 10.60 10.82
N PRO A 254 -2.67 11.86 11.11
CA PRO A 254 -1.99 12.21 12.37
C PRO A 254 -2.82 11.95 13.64
N ASP A 255 -4.15 11.86 13.52
CA ASP A 255 -5.09 11.58 14.61
C ASP A 255 -5.49 10.10 14.73
N LEU A 256 -4.76 9.19 14.05
CA LEU A 256 -4.94 7.76 14.28
C LEU A 256 -4.69 7.45 15.78
N PRO A 257 -5.56 6.66 16.46
CA PRO A 257 -5.36 6.31 17.85
C PRO A 257 -4.00 5.63 18.10
N ASP A 258 -3.36 5.98 19.23
CA ASP A 258 -2.03 5.47 19.58
C ASP A 258 -1.98 3.95 19.68
N ASP A 259 -2.99 3.33 20.27
CA ASP A 259 -3.13 1.87 20.40
C ASP A 259 -3.25 1.16 19.06
N VAL A 260 -3.92 1.78 18.09
CA VAL A 260 -4.00 1.26 16.71
C VAL A 260 -2.64 1.36 16.03
N ALA A 261 -1.95 2.49 16.17
CA ALA A 261 -0.62 2.67 15.58
C ALA A 261 0.41 1.68 16.16
N GLU A 262 0.35 1.41 17.48
CA GLU A 262 1.20 0.42 18.14
C GLU A 262 0.87 -1.00 17.68
N ALA A 263 -0.42 -1.36 17.57
CA ALA A 263 -0.84 -2.66 17.05
C ALA A 263 -0.39 -2.90 15.60
N LEU A 264 -0.41 -1.87 14.75
CA LEU A 264 0.12 -1.95 13.39
C LEU A 264 1.62 -2.25 13.38
N VAL A 265 2.41 -1.58 14.23
CA VAL A 265 3.85 -1.85 14.36
C VAL A 265 4.11 -3.28 14.82
N ASP A 266 3.36 -3.77 15.82
CA ASP A 266 3.49 -5.12 16.34
C ASP A 266 3.24 -6.18 15.26
N VAL A 267 2.20 -5.99 14.45
CA VAL A 267 1.87 -6.89 13.34
C VAL A 267 2.91 -6.79 12.21
N LEU A 268 3.37 -5.59 11.84
CA LEU A 268 4.38 -5.42 10.79
C LEU A 268 5.69 -6.12 11.12
N ILE A 269 6.06 -6.23 12.40
CA ILE A 269 7.27 -6.90 12.87
C ILE A 269 7.00 -8.37 13.19
N GLY A 270 5.95 -8.64 13.96
CA GLY A 270 5.66 -9.98 14.49
C GLY A 270 5.18 -10.96 13.43
N ASP A 271 4.39 -10.47 12.48
CA ASP A 271 3.80 -11.26 11.39
C ASP A 271 4.47 -10.99 10.03
N ALA A 272 5.70 -10.46 10.00
CA ALA A 272 6.40 -10.03 8.79
C ALA A 272 6.34 -11.06 7.64
N ALA A 273 6.54 -12.34 7.94
CA ALA A 273 6.50 -13.40 6.94
C ALA A 273 5.11 -13.63 6.33
N GLN A 274 4.05 -13.40 7.12
CA GLN A 274 2.66 -13.55 6.69
C GLN A 274 2.15 -12.34 5.89
N LEU A 275 2.89 -11.23 5.91
CA LEU A 275 2.56 -10.03 5.14
C LEU A 275 3.18 -10.02 3.73
N VAL A 276 3.93 -11.05 3.38
CA VAL A 276 4.53 -11.20 2.03
C VAL A 276 3.61 -12.07 1.19
N PRO A 277 3.13 -11.58 0.02
CA PRO A 277 2.35 -12.40 -0.90
C PRO A 277 3.11 -13.65 -1.34
N GLU A 278 2.43 -14.78 -1.46
CA GLU A 278 3.02 -16.03 -1.93
C GLU A 278 3.63 -15.86 -3.33
N GLY A 279 4.84 -16.37 -3.53
CA GLY A 279 5.57 -16.26 -4.80
C GLY A 279 6.17 -14.88 -5.07
N SER A 280 6.08 -13.91 -4.14
CA SER A 280 6.69 -12.59 -4.32
C SER A 280 8.22 -12.68 -4.39
N LEU A 281 8.79 -12.09 -5.44
CA LEU A 281 10.24 -11.93 -5.64
C LEU A 281 10.74 -10.55 -5.19
N GLY A 282 9.82 -9.67 -4.79
CA GLY A 282 10.11 -8.28 -4.47
C GLY A 282 10.77 -8.08 -3.10
N VAL A 283 11.51 -6.98 -2.97
CA VAL A 283 12.16 -6.58 -1.71
C VAL A 283 11.12 -6.19 -0.67
N GLN A 284 11.25 -6.76 0.53
CA GLN A 284 10.43 -6.46 1.70
C GLN A 284 11.25 -5.69 2.73
N TYR A 285 10.63 -4.71 3.39
CA TYR A 285 11.27 -3.86 4.38
C TYR A 285 10.75 -4.11 5.82
N LEU A 286 10.18 -5.29 6.06
CA LEU A 286 9.48 -5.63 7.30
C LEU A 286 10.47 -6.01 8.44
N THR A 287 11.48 -5.16 8.64
CA THR A 287 12.40 -5.20 9.80
C THR A 287 12.42 -3.81 10.43
N ALA A 288 12.66 -3.72 11.73
CA ALA A 288 12.58 -2.44 12.43
C ALA A 288 13.44 -1.35 11.80
N SER A 289 14.69 -1.66 11.43
CA SER A 289 15.59 -0.69 10.80
C SER A 289 15.11 -0.17 9.44
N ASN A 290 14.41 -1.02 8.68
CA ASN A 290 13.91 -0.65 7.37
C ASN A 290 12.54 0.03 7.44
N LEU A 291 11.66 -0.42 8.37
CA LEU A 291 10.34 0.15 8.56
C LEU A 291 10.38 1.64 8.93
N ILE A 292 11.40 2.07 9.70
CA ILE A 292 11.51 3.47 10.17
C ILE A 292 12.06 4.44 9.12
N ASP A 293 12.56 3.95 7.99
CA ASP A 293 13.13 4.77 6.93
C ASP A 293 12.03 5.30 6.01
N THR A 294 11.33 6.33 6.45
CA THR A 294 10.15 6.90 5.79
C THR A 294 10.33 8.34 5.32
N SER A 295 11.60 8.83 5.27
CA SER A 295 11.89 10.21 4.84
C SER A 295 11.29 10.50 3.46
N PRO A 296 10.67 11.69 3.25
CA PRO A 296 10.58 12.84 4.17
C PRO A 296 9.37 12.79 5.13
N ILE A 297 8.59 11.71 5.16
CA ILE A 297 7.38 11.60 5.98
C ILE A 297 7.77 11.20 7.41
N ALA A 298 7.35 11.99 8.40
CA ALA A 298 7.59 11.66 9.82
C ALA A 298 6.79 10.43 10.25
N LEU A 299 7.37 9.62 11.13
CA LEU A 299 6.63 8.51 11.77
C LEU A 299 5.52 9.03 12.68
N HIS A 300 4.43 8.25 12.78
CA HIS A 300 3.41 8.45 13.81
C HIS A 300 4.07 8.39 15.20
N PRO A 301 3.77 9.33 16.14
CA PRO A 301 4.46 9.38 17.43
C PRO A 301 4.39 8.06 18.21
N ALA A 302 3.25 7.38 18.23
CA ALA A 302 3.10 6.09 18.89
C ALA A 302 3.89 4.99 18.18
N ALA A 303 3.87 4.94 16.86
CA ALA A 303 4.69 4.00 16.08
C ALA A 303 6.19 4.19 16.37
N GLN A 304 6.66 5.44 16.41
CA GLN A 304 8.05 5.75 16.76
C GLN A 304 8.42 5.29 18.17
N ARG A 305 7.52 5.50 19.16
CA ARG A 305 7.72 5.00 20.53
C ARG A 305 7.78 3.48 20.55
N ARG A 306 6.87 2.80 19.81
CA ARG A 306 6.79 1.35 19.79
C ARG A 306 8.04 0.73 19.16
N TYR A 307 8.55 1.29 18.05
CA TYR A 307 9.84 0.87 17.47
C TYR A 307 11.00 0.97 18.46
N ARG A 308 11.09 2.08 19.24
CA ARG A 308 12.12 2.22 20.27
C ARG A 308 11.98 1.21 21.41
N GLN A 309 10.77 0.86 21.82
CA GLN A 309 10.53 -0.17 22.87
C GLN A 309 10.96 -1.56 22.43
N LEU A 310 10.81 -1.88 21.13
CA LEU A 310 11.13 -3.20 20.60
C LEU A 310 12.64 -3.38 20.33
N TYR A 311 13.36 -2.29 20.07
CA TYR A 311 14.75 -2.35 19.57
C TYR A 311 15.70 -1.33 20.19
N GLY A 312 15.27 -0.55 21.18
CA GLY A 312 16.07 0.46 21.90
C GLY A 312 16.91 -0.08 23.03
#